data_1615fd491d4767cc61361ea201c00973
#
_entry.id   1615fd491d4767cc61361ea201c00973
#
_cell.length_a   1.000
_cell.length_b   1.000
_cell.length_c   1.000
_cell.angle_alpha   90.00
_cell.angle_beta   90.00
_cell.angle_gamma   90.00
#
_symmetry.space_group_name_H-M   'P 1'
#
loop_
_entity.id
_entity.type
_entity.pdbx_description
1 polymer ?
#
loop_
_entity_poly.entity_id
_entity_poly.type
_entity_poly.pdbx_seq_one_letter_code
_entity_poly.pdbx_strand_id
1 'polypeptide(L)'
;MTLPTRSAQAASPPVRRRLTRAAVEFLPPMAVALLILPYIIQYGKLVPWQPSTIDLQVYVYAVKDMFAGKDIFATTTPFWSLYFIYPPIAAILMTPLALGPYVFWQVVWTGGLVWAQQSVLKRCGAPRGWKLGLLGIAVVLAVEPIRTTLGYGQVNTVLMALVVADLLPDRPEQRRRIPQGTLIGLAAAIKLTPALFVIFMFLIGKRRAAITAIISFAVFTGIGAVLLFPQTVVFFGGLSGGDTRTASPLYTGNQSLLGVFFRLGDSSRTTTLLGLAVAAVLAVLGCLIAASWWRNNEKVFAVAIVGLTTCLASPLSWTHHYVWILPMGMAVLSPGVPRWARYVGGLWVIWVCACLPLAVLPYAGGRERQFDFLQQLVANLGPTLGVILLVGLAWQLVVSTRVQPIPTTGHP
;
A
#
# COMPACT_ATOMS: atom_id res chain seq x y z
N MET A 1 53.45 19.63 -9.59
CA MET A 1 52.27 20.32 -9.02
C MET A 1 51.15 20.20 -10.06
N THR A 2 50.43 19.09 -10.00
CA THR A 2 49.35 18.75 -10.95
C THR A 2 48.02 19.17 -10.34
N LEU A 3 47.33 20.12 -11.01
CA LEU A 3 46.00 20.60 -10.61
C LEU A 3 44.96 19.43 -10.73
N PRO A 4 44.01 19.29 -9.78
CA PRO A 4 42.98 18.30 -9.90
C PRO A 4 41.99 18.68 -11.01
N THR A 5 41.78 17.78 -11.94
CA THR A 5 40.77 17.86 -12.99
C THR A 5 39.37 18.02 -12.37
N ARG A 6 38.73 19.15 -12.65
CA ARG A 6 37.30 19.35 -12.33
C ARG A 6 36.46 18.23 -12.95
N SER A 7 35.86 17.40 -12.13
CA SER A 7 34.84 16.45 -12.58
C SER A 7 33.72 17.23 -13.29
N ALA A 8 33.56 16.97 -14.59
CA ALA A 8 32.49 17.55 -15.38
C ALA A 8 31.13 17.22 -14.74
N GLN A 9 30.49 18.20 -14.11
CA GLN A 9 29.11 18.10 -13.68
C GLN A 9 28.26 17.84 -14.92
N ALA A 10 27.70 16.65 -15.04
CA ALA A 10 26.82 16.29 -16.14
C ALA A 10 25.68 17.31 -16.25
N ALA A 11 25.69 18.11 -17.32
CA ALA A 11 24.68 19.13 -17.56
C ALA A 11 23.28 18.51 -17.56
N SER A 12 22.36 19.11 -16.81
CA SER A 12 21.00 18.63 -16.76
C SER A 12 20.36 18.70 -18.16
N PRO A 13 19.65 17.64 -18.60
CA PRO A 13 19.07 17.59 -19.94
C PRO A 13 18.11 18.77 -20.17
N PRO A 14 18.03 19.29 -21.41
CA PRO A 14 17.18 20.44 -21.75
C PRO A 14 15.71 20.14 -21.39
N VAL A 15 14.97 21.20 -21.01
CA VAL A 15 13.56 21.13 -20.54
C VAL A 15 12.69 20.30 -21.50
N ARG A 16 12.82 20.51 -22.82
CA ARG A 16 12.06 19.76 -23.85
C ARG A 16 12.27 18.23 -23.72
N ARG A 17 13.50 17.75 -23.51
CA ARG A 17 13.78 16.32 -23.31
C ARG A 17 13.15 15.77 -22.03
N ARG A 18 13.09 16.58 -20.97
CA ARG A 18 12.44 16.19 -19.71
C ARG A 18 10.94 16.04 -19.87
N LEU A 19 10.28 16.98 -20.56
CA LEU A 19 8.85 16.95 -20.82
C LEU A 19 8.46 15.79 -21.74
N THR A 20 9.19 15.57 -22.84
CA THR A 20 8.95 14.43 -23.75
C THR A 20 9.09 13.11 -23.00
N ARG A 21 10.13 12.98 -22.16
CA ARG A 21 10.34 11.78 -21.35
C ARG A 21 9.19 11.55 -20.35
N ALA A 22 8.77 12.59 -19.62
CA ALA A 22 7.67 12.51 -18.69
C ALA A 22 6.36 12.12 -19.39
N ALA A 23 6.09 12.68 -20.57
CA ALA A 23 4.93 12.34 -21.38
C ALA A 23 4.92 10.85 -21.77
N VAL A 24 6.05 10.33 -22.26
CA VAL A 24 6.17 8.92 -22.66
C VAL A 24 6.07 7.97 -21.46
N GLU A 25 6.51 8.39 -20.27
CA GLU A 25 6.42 7.59 -19.05
C GLU A 25 4.99 7.56 -18.48
N PHE A 26 4.20 8.61 -18.69
CA PHE A 26 2.91 8.80 -18.03
C PHE A 26 1.69 8.62 -18.95
N LEU A 27 1.70 9.20 -20.18
CA LEU A 27 0.52 9.23 -21.03
C LEU A 27 0.04 7.83 -21.50
N PRO A 28 0.92 6.87 -21.87
CA PRO A 28 0.44 5.56 -22.30
C PRO A 28 -0.32 4.78 -21.21
N PRO A 29 0.19 4.60 -19.97
CA PRO A 29 -0.60 3.93 -18.93
C PRO A 29 -1.83 4.74 -18.52
N MET A 30 -1.80 6.07 -18.61
CA MET A 30 -2.99 6.91 -18.38
C MET A 30 -4.07 6.66 -19.43
N ALA A 31 -3.69 6.60 -20.72
CA ALA A 31 -4.63 6.28 -21.79
C ALA A 31 -5.26 4.90 -21.61
N VAL A 32 -4.47 3.89 -21.24
CA VAL A 32 -4.98 2.55 -20.94
C VAL A 32 -5.95 2.56 -19.76
N ALA A 33 -5.61 3.28 -18.69
CA ALA A 33 -6.46 3.37 -17.50
C ALA A 33 -7.80 4.06 -17.78
N LEU A 34 -7.83 5.05 -18.66
CA LEU A 34 -9.05 5.79 -18.99
C LEU A 34 -9.89 5.16 -20.10
N LEU A 35 -9.24 4.57 -21.12
CA LEU A 35 -9.93 4.16 -22.35
C LEU A 35 -10.15 2.64 -22.42
N ILE A 36 -9.27 1.85 -21.84
CA ILE A 36 -9.34 0.37 -21.97
C ILE A 36 -9.86 -0.25 -20.68
N LEU A 37 -9.36 0.19 -19.51
CA LEU A 37 -9.72 -0.40 -18.24
C LEU A 37 -11.24 -0.46 -17.96
N PRO A 38 -12.04 0.58 -18.22
CA PRO A 38 -13.49 0.52 -18.04
C PRO A 38 -14.16 -0.61 -18.84
N TYR A 39 -13.71 -0.86 -20.08
CA TYR A 39 -14.27 -1.93 -20.91
C TYR A 39 -13.87 -3.32 -20.43
N ILE A 40 -12.62 -3.53 -20.09
CA ILE A 40 -12.12 -4.83 -19.61
C ILE A 40 -12.84 -5.25 -18.32
N ILE A 41 -13.06 -4.32 -17.41
CA ILE A 41 -13.63 -4.62 -16.11
C ILE A 41 -15.16 -4.66 -16.18
N GLN A 42 -15.78 -3.84 -17.02
CA GLN A 42 -17.23 -3.75 -17.13
C GLN A 42 -17.85 -4.87 -17.99
N TYR A 43 -17.19 -5.27 -19.06
CA TYR A 43 -17.75 -6.21 -20.05
C TYR A 43 -16.97 -7.53 -20.18
N GLY A 44 -15.69 -7.54 -19.86
CA GLY A 44 -14.81 -8.69 -20.12
C GLY A 44 -14.77 -9.77 -19.06
N LYS A 45 -15.38 -9.60 -17.91
CA LYS A 45 -15.36 -10.54 -16.77
C LYS A 45 -13.99 -11.18 -16.48
N LEU A 46 -12.90 -10.60 -16.97
CA LEU A 46 -11.54 -11.06 -16.69
C LEU A 46 -11.22 -10.93 -15.18
N VAL A 47 -12.03 -10.15 -14.48
CA VAL A 47 -11.94 -9.95 -13.03
C VAL A 47 -13.33 -9.68 -12.49
N PRO A 48 -13.70 -10.26 -11.36
CA PRO A 48 -15.08 -10.32 -10.86
C PRO A 48 -15.67 -9.00 -10.36
N TRP A 49 -15.02 -7.87 -10.52
CA TRP A 49 -15.55 -6.59 -10.07
C TRP A 49 -15.68 -5.56 -11.17
N GLN A 50 -16.65 -4.73 -10.98
CA GLN A 50 -16.97 -3.62 -11.87
C GLN A 50 -16.33 -2.35 -11.34
N PRO A 51 -15.52 -1.63 -12.12
CA PRO A 51 -15.02 -0.33 -11.71
C PRO A 51 -16.05 0.71 -12.07
N SER A 52 -16.73 1.18 -11.07
CA SER A 52 -17.57 2.37 -11.14
C SER A 52 -16.97 3.54 -10.38
N THR A 53 -15.67 3.49 -10.07
CA THR A 53 -14.99 4.44 -9.16
C THR A 53 -15.74 4.62 -7.84
N ILE A 54 -16.21 3.50 -7.29
CA ILE A 54 -17.11 3.48 -6.12
C ILE A 54 -16.52 4.17 -4.89
N ASP A 55 -15.20 4.01 -4.67
CA ASP A 55 -14.54 4.65 -3.54
C ASP A 55 -14.34 6.16 -3.77
N LEU A 56 -14.11 6.59 -5.01
CA LEU A 56 -14.11 8.02 -5.34
C LEU A 56 -15.50 8.63 -5.08
N GLN A 57 -16.59 7.90 -5.35
CA GLN A 57 -17.94 8.35 -4.99
C GLN A 57 -18.05 8.54 -3.48
N VAL A 58 -17.58 7.58 -2.66
CA VAL A 58 -17.58 7.70 -1.20
C VAL A 58 -16.90 9.01 -0.77
N TYR A 59 -15.75 9.35 -1.35
CA TYR A 59 -15.04 10.58 -1.01
C TYR A 59 -15.82 11.82 -1.42
N VAL A 60 -16.39 11.85 -2.62
CA VAL A 60 -17.21 12.97 -3.10
C VAL A 60 -18.44 13.18 -2.21
N TYR A 61 -19.16 12.12 -1.85
CA TYR A 61 -20.33 12.21 -0.99
C TYR A 61 -19.96 12.69 0.42
N ALA A 62 -18.92 12.13 1.03
CA ALA A 62 -18.46 12.57 2.35
C ALA A 62 -18.10 14.07 2.37
N VAL A 63 -17.43 14.58 1.33
CA VAL A 63 -17.08 16.00 1.22
C VAL A 63 -18.32 16.86 1.04
N LYS A 64 -19.29 16.45 0.22
CA LYS A 64 -20.55 17.17 0.04
C LYS A 64 -21.36 17.23 1.35
N ASP A 65 -21.41 16.14 2.08
CA ASP A 65 -22.10 16.10 3.38
C ASP A 65 -21.39 16.95 4.42
N MET A 66 -20.07 16.97 4.44
CA MET A 66 -19.28 17.88 5.26
C MET A 66 -19.67 19.34 5.02
N PHE A 67 -19.76 19.77 3.76
CA PHE A 67 -20.21 21.13 3.43
C PHE A 67 -21.68 21.41 3.75
N ALA A 68 -22.51 20.38 3.73
CA ALA A 68 -23.91 20.49 4.13
C ALA A 68 -24.12 20.42 5.65
N GLY A 69 -23.05 20.36 6.45
CA GLY A 69 -23.12 20.25 7.91
C GLY A 69 -23.65 18.89 8.40
N LYS A 70 -23.65 17.86 7.55
CA LYS A 70 -24.09 16.51 7.89
C LYS A 70 -22.94 15.65 8.44
N ASP A 71 -23.30 14.54 9.07
CA ASP A 71 -22.32 13.57 9.53
C ASP A 71 -21.73 12.81 8.31
N ILE A 72 -20.41 12.96 8.10
CA ILE A 72 -19.67 12.31 7.01
C ILE A 72 -19.66 10.78 7.11
N PHE A 73 -19.99 10.22 8.28
CA PHE A 73 -20.01 8.78 8.54
C PHE A 73 -21.40 8.15 8.40
N ALA A 74 -22.46 8.96 8.38
CA ALA A 74 -23.83 8.49 8.29
C ALA A 74 -24.29 8.27 6.84
N THR A 75 -23.70 9.00 5.89
CA THR A 75 -24.10 8.92 4.49
C THR A 75 -23.48 7.75 3.78
N THR A 76 -24.26 7.10 2.93
CA THR A 76 -23.82 6.01 2.06
C THR A 76 -23.94 6.40 0.59
N THR A 77 -23.16 5.75 -0.26
CA THR A 77 -23.30 5.88 -1.71
C THR A 77 -24.63 5.27 -2.19
N PRO A 78 -25.30 5.84 -3.21
CA PRO A 78 -26.64 5.42 -3.62
C PRO A 78 -26.77 3.96 -4.06
N PHE A 79 -25.79 3.41 -4.78
CA PHE A 79 -25.90 2.07 -5.35
C PHE A 79 -25.33 0.95 -4.47
N TRP A 80 -24.24 1.24 -3.74
CA TRP A 80 -23.50 0.21 -3.00
C TRP A 80 -23.60 0.35 -1.49
N SER A 81 -24.30 1.38 -1.01
CA SER A 81 -24.43 1.70 0.42
C SER A 81 -23.09 1.71 1.16
N LEU A 82 -22.04 2.25 0.51
CA LEU A 82 -20.71 2.32 1.09
C LEU A 82 -20.57 3.56 1.96
N TYR A 83 -20.02 3.38 3.15
CA TYR A 83 -19.72 4.44 4.11
C TYR A 83 -18.33 5.01 3.90
N PHE A 84 -18.15 6.27 4.28
CA PHE A 84 -16.83 6.85 4.49
C PHE A 84 -16.24 6.30 5.78
N ILE A 85 -15.05 5.68 5.70
CA ILE A 85 -14.40 4.98 6.82
C ILE A 85 -12.98 5.48 7.10
N TYR A 86 -12.66 6.69 6.66
CA TYR A 86 -11.35 7.32 6.82
C TYR A 86 -11.35 8.32 7.96
N PRO A 87 -10.17 8.66 8.56
CA PRO A 87 -10.06 9.79 9.48
C PRO A 87 -10.62 11.09 8.88
N PRO A 88 -11.22 11.98 9.67
CA PRO A 88 -11.86 13.22 9.18
C PRO A 88 -10.94 14.10 8.35
N ILE A 89 -9.64 14.13 8.64
CA ILE A 89 -8.66 14.87 7.83
C ILE A 89 -8.65 14.44 6.36
N ALA A 90 -8.99 13.19 6.06
CA ALA A 90 -9.08 12.73 4.67
C ALA A 90 -10.20 13.46 3.90
N ALA A 91 -11.38 13.66 4.50
CA ALA A 91 -12.46 14.45 3.90
C ALA A 91 -12.04 15.91 3.68
N ILE A 92 -11.34 16.51 4.65
CA ILE A 92 -10.83 17.88 4.55
C ILE A 92 -9.84 18.03 3.39
N LEU A 93 -8.89 17.10 3.25
CA LEU A 93 -7.91 17.12 2.15
C LEU A 93 -8.56 16.85 0.78
N MET A 94 -9.71 16.18 0.76
CA MET A 94 -10.47 15.86 -0.44
C MET A 94 -11.54 16.94 -0.78
N THR A 95 -11.57 18.08 -0.08
CA THR A 95 -12.52 19.18 -0.34
C THR A 95 -12.63 19.62 -1.80
N PRO A 96 -11.55 19.62 -2.62
CA PRO A 96 -11.68 19.94 -4.04
C PRO A 96 -12.67 19.06 -4.79
N LEU A 97 -12.92 17.82 -4.33
CA LEU A 97 -13.84 16.88 -4.97
C LEU A 97 -15.31 17.33 -4.94
N ALA A 98 -15.66 18.29 -4.09
CA ALA A 98 -17.00 18.90 -4.09
C ALA A 98 -17.24 19.82 -5.27
N LEU A 99 -16.18 20.28 -5.96
CA LEU A 99 -16.25 21.29 -7.02
C LEU A 99 -16.33 20.63 -8.39
N GLY A 100 -17.23 21.14 -9.24
CA GLY A 100 -17.33 20.73 -10.63
C GLY A 100 -17.94 19.33 -10.86
N PRO A 101 -17.94 18.85 -12.12
CA PRO A 101 -18.57 17.60 -12.49
C PRO A 101 -17.76 16.38 -12.05
N TYR A 102 -18.46 15.31 -11.70
CA TYR A 102 -17.85 14.06 -11.23
C TYR A 102 -16.85 13.46 -12.24
N VAL A 103 -17.21 13.49 -13.54
CA VAL A 103 -16.33 12.94 -14.61
C VAL A 103 -14.98 13.65 -14.67
N PHE A 104 -14.93 14.96 -14.42
CA PHE A 104 -13.66 15.70 -14.32
C PHE A 104 -12.77 15.09 -13.23
N TRP A 105 -13.34 14.80 -12.06
CA TRP A 105 -12.58 14.19 -10.96
C TRP A 105 -12.20 12.73 -11.22
N GLN A 106 -13.03 11.97 -11.94
CA GLN A 106 -12.63 10.62 -12.37
C GLN A 106 -11.35 10.66 -13.21
N VAL A 107 -11.24 11.60 -14.17
CA VAL A 107 -10.05 11.75 -15.01
C VAL A 107 -8.84 12.22 -14.20
N VAL A 108 -9.01 13.29 -13.42
CA VAL A 108 -7.93 13.88 -12.62
C VAL A 108 -7.43 12.89 -11.56
N TRP A 109 -8.35 12.21 -10.88
CA TRP A 109 -8.03 11.23 -9.84
C TRP A 109 -7.29 10.02 -10.42
N THR A 110 -7.80 9.45 -11.52
CA THR A 110 -7.13 8.35 -12.23
C THR A 110 -5.73 8.77 -12.69
N GLY A 111 -5.58 9.99 -13.21
CA GLY A 111 -4.28 10.57 -13.54
C GLY A 111 -3.34 10.64 -12.36
N GLY A 112 -3.84 11.07 -11.21
CA GLY A 112 -3.08 11.10 -9.95
C GLY A 112 -2.64 9.71 -9.49
N LEU A 113 -3.52 8.72 -9.59
CA LEU A 113 -3.21 7.32 -9.25
C LEU A 113 -2.14 6.72 -10.19
N VAL A 114 -2.25 6.94 -11.50
CA VAL A 114 -1.24 6.51 -12.48
C VAL A 114 0.09 7.21 -12.25
N TRP A 115 0.06 8.52 -11.97
CA TRP A 115 1.28 9.26 -11.62
C TRP A 115 1.95 8.70 -10.36
N ALA A 116 1.18 8.38 -9.33
CA ALA A 116 1.65 7.76 -8.09
C ALA A 116 2.31 6.40 -8.38
N GLN A 117 1.64 5.53 -9.17
CA GLN A 117 2.17 4.25 -9.62
C GLN A 117 3.51 4.40 -10.33
N GLN A 118 3.60 5.27 -11.34
CA GLN A 118 4.83 5.49 -12.11
C GLN A 118 5.95 6.08 -11.24
N SER A 119 5.60 6.94 -10.28
CA SER A 119 6.56 7.46 -9.29
C SER A 119 7.14 6.37 -8.40
N VAL A 120 6.32 5.41 -7.95
CA VAL A 120 6.76 4.26 -7.16
C VAL A 120 7.68 3.36 -7.97
N LEU A 121 7.26 2.92 -9.17
CA LEU A 121 8.07 2.07 -10.05
C LEU A 121 9.45 2.70 -10.32
N LYS A 122 9.47 3.99 -10.63
CA LYS A 122 10.70 4.75 -10.86
C LYS A 122 11.64 4.74 -9.66
N ARG A 123 11.11 4.92 -8.44
CA ARG A 123 11.87 4.92 -7.18
C ARG A 123 12.32 3.53 -6.76
N CYS A 124 11.61 2.51 -7.19
CA CYS A 124 11.98 1.11 -7.00
C CYS A 124 12.97 0.57 -8.05
N GLY A 125 13.50 1.45 -8.93
CA GLY A 125 14.56 1.08 -9.88
C GLY A 125 14.06 0.64 -11.26
N ALA A 126 12.77 0.84 -11.58
CA ALA A 126 12.27 0.54 -12.92
C ALA A 126 13.00 1.35 -14.01
N PRO A 127 13.21 0.75 -15.21
CA PRO A 127 13.83 1.47 -16.33
C PRO A 127 13.00 2.70 -16.69
N ARG A 128 13.66 3.78 -17.14
CA ARG A 128 13.02 5.06 -17.45
C ARG A 128 12.65 5.19 -18.94
N GLY A 129 11.85 6.21 -19.26
CA GLY A 129 11.41 6.51 -20.62
C GLY A 129 10.33 5.54 -21.08
N TRP A 130 10.33 5.17 -22.37
CA TRP A 130 9.29 4.33 -22.96
C TRP A 130 9.13 2.96 -22.29
N LYS A 131 10.22 2.38 -21.75
CA LYS A 131 10.17 1.11 -20.99
C LYS A 131 9.35 1.24 -19.71
N LEU A 132 9.43 2.39 -19.01
CA LEU A 132 8.58 2.68 -17.85
C LEU A 132 7.11 2.84 -18.29
N GLY A 133 6.86 3.48 -19.43
CA GLY A 133 5.51 3.60 -19.99
C GLY A 133 4.90 2.23 -20.28
N LEU A 134 5.64 1.32 -20.95
CA LEU A 134 5.20 -0.05 -21.21
C LEU A 134 4.97 -0.86 -19.92
N LEU A 135 5.90 -0.75 -18.96
CA LEU A 135 5.72 -1.39 -17.66
C LEU A 135 4.46 -0.87 -16.95
N GLY A 136 4.21 0.44 -17.03
CA GLY A 136 2.99 1.04 -16.48
C GLY A 136 1.72 0.49 -17.12
N ILE A 137 1.70 0.28 -18.45
CA ILE A 137 0.60 -0.39 -19.15
C ILE A 137 0.41 -1.81 -18.63
N ALA A 138 1.48 -2.60 -18.57
CA ALA A 138 1.42 -3.97 -18.08
C ALA A 138 0.90 -4.04 -16.64
N VAL A 139 1.32 -3.12 -15.78
CA VAL A 139 0.84 -3.02 -14.39
C VAL A 139 -0.65 -2.68 -14.33
N VAL A 140 -1.13 -1.71 -15.11
CA VAL A 140 -2.56 -1.36 -15.17
C VAL A 140 -3.41 -2.54 -15.62
N LEU A 141 -2.94 -3.33 -16.58
CA LEU A 141 -3.72 -4.43 -17.15
C LEU A 141 -3.63 -5.73 -16.35
N ALA A 142 -2.44 -6.08 -15.84
CA ALA A 142 -2.15 -7.41 -15.31
C ALA A 142 -2.06 -7.47 -13.78
N VAL A 143 -1.80 -6.34 -13.09
CA VAL A 143 -1.66 -6.33 -11.63
C VAL A 143 -2.99 -5.99 -10.99
N GLU A 144 -3.69 -7.01 -10.51
CA GLU A 144 -5.05 -6.84 -9.97
C GLU A 144 -5.17 -5.77 -8.90
N PRO A 145 -4.34 -5.71 -7.84
CA PRO A 145 -4.47 -4.67 -6.81
C PRO A 145 -4.40 -3.25 -7.37
N ILE A 146 -3.62 -3.03 -8.42
CA ILE A 146 -3.49 -1.73 -9.07
C ILE A 146 -4.72 -1.45 -9.95
N ARG A 147 -5.13 -2.45 -10.74
CA ARG A 147 -6.32 -2.34 -11.60
C ARG A 147 -7.57 -2.05 -10.78
N THR A 148 -7.78 -2.76 -9.68
CA THR A 148 -8.91 -2.53 -8.78
C THR A 148 -8.80 -1.19 -8.06
N THR A 149 -7.59 -0.79 -7.62
CA THR A 149 -7.35 0.56 -7.06
C THR A 149 -7.76 1.66 -8.05
N LEU A 150 -7.38 1.53 -9.32
CA LEU A 150 -7.76 2.47 -10.38
C LEU A 150 -9.28 2.43 -10.63
N GLY A 151 -9.84 1.23 -10.76
CA GLY A 151 -11.26 1.02 -11.05
C GLY A 151 -12.19 1.52 -9.94
N TYR A 152 -11.80 1.41 -8.68
CA TYR A 152 -12.55 1.94 -7.55
C TYR A 152 -12.24 3.41 -7.26
N GLY A 153 -11.17 3.96 -7.82
CA GLY A 153 -10.70 5.29 -7.44
C GLY A 153 -10.13 5.34 -6.03
N GLN A 154 -9.51 4.23 -5.56
CA GLN A 154 -8.98 4.08 -4.21
C GLN A 154 -7.66 4.83 -3.99
N VAL A 155 -7.48 5.44 -2.83
CA VAL A 155 -6.32 6.29 -2.50
C VAL A 155 -5.00 5.51 -2.27
N ASN A 156 -5.03 4.18 -2.19
CA ASN A 156 -3.90 3.37 -1.72
C ASN A 156 -2.58 3.59 -2.48
N THR A 157 -2.62 3.75 -3.82
CA THR A 157 -1.42 4.02 -4.62
C THR A 157 -0.78 5.37 -4.26
N VAL A 158 -1.60 6.37 -3.93
CA VAL A 158 -1.11 7.67 -3.47
C VAL A 158 -0.43 7.53 -2.11
N LEU A 159 -1.04 6.82 -1.17
CA LEU A 159 -0.46 6.57 0.15
C LEU A 159 0.88 5.82 0.04
N MET A 160 0.94 4.78 -0.80
CA MET A 160 2.20 4.07 -1.09
C MET A 160 3.24 5.03 -1.71
N ALA A 161 2.85 5.88 -2.65
CA ALA A 161 3.76 6.83 -3.29
C ALA A 161 4.31 7.85 -2.29
N LEU A 162 3.52 8.33 -1.33
CA LEU A 162 3.98 9.20 -0.25
C LEU A 162 5.03 8.51 0.61
N VAL A 163 4.78 7.27 1.04
CA VAL A 163 5.72 6.48 1.84
C VAL A 163 7.02 6.20 1.07
N VAL A 164 6.90 5.74 -0.19
CA VAL A 164 8.05 5.44 -1.05
C VAL A 164 8.86 6.70 -1.35
N ALA A 165 8.21 7.85 -1.58
CA ALA A 165 8.90 9.12 -1.80
C ALA A 165 9.69 9.58 -0.57
N ASP A 166 9.21 9.26 0.62
CA ASP A 166 9.86 9.63 1.86
C ASP A 166 11.06 8.70 2.19
N LEU A 167 10.96 7.40 1.88
CA LEU A 167 12.01 6.43 2.16
C LEU A 167 13.03 6.27 1.04
N LEU A 168 12.57 6.26 -0.22
CA LEU A 168 13.37 6.03 -1.43
C LEU A 168 13.36 7.29 -2.32
N PRO A 169 14.18 8.32 -2.03
CA PRO A 169 14.22 9.54 -2.81
C PRO A 169 14.74 9.26 -4.23
N ASP A 170 14.15 9.90 -5.23
CA ASP A 170 14.57 9.78 -6.64
C ASP A 170 15.99 10.34 -6.88
N ARG A 171 16.40 11.30 -6.04
CA ARG A 171 17.73 11.94 -6.04
C ARG A 171 18.22 12.07 -4.60
N PRO A 172 18.94 11.05 -4.08
CA PRO A 172 19.39 11.06 -2.68
C PRO A 172 20.36 12.21 -2.36
N GLU A 173 21.10 12.70 -3.35
CA GLU A 173 22.07 13.80 -3.21
C GLU A 173 21.42 15.19 -3.15
N GLN A 174 20.15 15.31 -3.55
CA GLN A 174 19.45 16.57 -3.58
C GLN A 174 18.86 16.91 -2.22
N ARG A 175 19.10 18.15 -1.72
CA ARG A 175 18.48 18.63 -0.48
C ARG A 175 16.96 18.48 -0.55
N ARG A 176 16.38 17.84 0.44
CA ARG A 176 14.92 17.69 0.55
C ARG A 176 14.28 19.05 0.80
N ARG A 177 13.18 19.32 0.10
CA ARG A 177 12.37 20.54 0.33
C ARG A 177 11.51 20.43 1.58
N ILE A 178 11.08 19.23 1.93
CA ILE A 178 10.29 18.91 3.13
C ILE A 178 11.07 17.90 3.98
N PRO A 179 10.98 17.98 5.31
CA PRO A 179 11.65 17.05 6.21
C PRO A 179 11.23 15.60 5.93
N GLN A 180 12.17 14.67 6.04
CA GLN A 180 11.88 13.24 5.94
C GLN A 180 10.96 12.81 7.09
N GLY A 181 9.96 12.00 6.81
CA GLY A 181 8.92 11.57 7.73
C GLY A 181 7.58 12.30 7.52
N THR A 182 7.61 13.53 6.98
CA THR A 182 6.39 14.32 6.78
C THR A 182 5.35 13.60 5.90
N LEU A 183 5.79 12.96 4.81
CA LEU A 183 4.86 12.28 3.88
C LEU A 183 4.32 10.98 4.48
N ILE A 184 5.10 10.28 5.29
CA ILE A 184 4.63 9.09 6.01
C ILE A 184 3.60 9.49 7.06
N GLY A 185 3.84 10.58 7.82
CA GLY A 185 2.88 11.09 8.79
C GLY A 185 1.57 11.54 8.15
N LEU A 186 1.64 12.25 7.00
CA LEU A 186 0.47 12.61 6.22
C LEU A 186 -0.30 11.37 5.72
N ALA A 187 0.41 10.38 5.17
CA ALA A 187 -0.22 9.14 4.70
C ALA A 187 -0.92 8.40 5.85
N ALA A 188 -0.29 8.34 7.04
CA ALA A 188 -0.86 7.74 8.24
C ALA A 188 -2.08 8.52 8.76
N ALA A 189 -2.11 9.85 8.62
CA ALA A 189 -3.25 10.66 9.00
C ALA A 189 -4.46 10.46 8.05
N ILE A 190 -4.23 10.23 6.75
CA ILE A 190 -5.29 9.90 5.79
C ILE A 190 -5.82 8.49 6.03
N LYS A 191 -4.94 7.53 6.34
CA LYS A 191 -5.28 6.13 6.61
C LYS A 191 -4.24 5.53 7.54
N LEU A 192 -4.65 4.89 8.63
CA LEU A 192 -3.72 4.45 9.70
C LEU A 192 -2.68 3.40 9.25
N THR A 193 -2.93 2.65 8.19
CA THR A 193 -2.06 1.56 7.76
C THR A 193 -0.59 1.96 7.49
N PRO A 194 -0.24 3.15 6.95
CA PRO A 194 1.15 3.60 6.82
C PRO A 194 1.88 3.84 8.15
N ALA A 195 1.19 3.89 9.28
CA ALA A 195 1.82 4.14 10.59
C ALA A 195 2.87 3.07 10.96
N LEU A 196 2.78 1.85 10.43
CA LEU A 196 3.79 0.81 10.63
C LEU A 196 5.19 1.24 10.15
N PHE A 197 5.25 2.08 9.13
CA PHE A 197 6.51 2.64 8.63
C PHE A 197 7.19 3.59 9.62
N VAL A 198 6.47 4.14 10.60
CA VAL A 198 7.08 4.94 11.67
C VAL A 198 7.93 4.04 12.58
N ILE A 199 7.40 2.86 12.96
CA ILE A 199 8.14 1.86 13.73
C ILE A 199 9.39 1.41 12.94
N PHE A 200 9.21 1.11 11.66
CA PHE A 200 10.31 0.75 10.77
C PHE A 200 11.40 1.83 10.73
N MET A 201 11.03 3.12 10.65
CA MET A 201 12.01 4.21 10.65
C MET A 201 12.83 4.28 11.94
N PHE A 202 12.22 3.99 13.10
CA PHE A 202 12.98 3.88 14.36
C PHE A 202 14.00 2.74 14.30
N LEU A 203 13.58 1.57 13.81
CA LEU A 203 14.43 0.37 13.74
C LEU A 203 15.62 0.52 12.77
N ILE A 204 15.48 1.31 11.71
CA ILE A 204 16.57 1.62 10.78
C ILE A 204 17.43 2.83 11.21
N GLY A 205 17.24 3.32 12.42
CA GLY A 205 18.03 4.43 12.99
C GLY A 205 17.63 5.82 12.52
N LYS A 206 16.56 5.98 11.75
CA LYS A 206 16.06 7.27 11.26
C LYS A 206 15.14 7.96 12.28
N ARG A 207 15.62 8.10 13.53
CA ARG A 207 14.83 8.60 14.66
C ARG A 207 14.22 9.98 14.41
N ARG A 208 14.98 10.93 13.83
CA ARG A 208 14.47 12.27 13.51
C ARG A 208 13.31 12.20 12.50
N ALA A 209 13.43 11.36 11.46
CA ALA A 209 12.36 11.17 10.48
C ALA A 209 11.12 10.51 11.11
N ALA A 210 11.30 9.54 12.00
CA ALA A 210 10.20 8.91 12.71
C ALA A 210 9.46 9.92 13.62
N ILE A 211 10.19 10.76 14.34
CA ILE A 211 9.61 11.86 15.16
C ILE A 211 8.88 12.86 14.26
N THR A 212 9.47 13.24 13.12
CA THR A 212 8.80 14.12 12.14
C THR A 212 7.50 13.50 11.64
N ALA A 213 7.47 12.18 11.39
CA ALA A 213 6.24 11.49 10.97
C ALA A 213 5.17 11.51 12.06
N ILE A 214 5.54 11.31 13.33
CA ILE A 214 4.61 11.41 14.46
C ILE A 214 4.07 12.84 14.56
N ILE A 215 4.92 13.86 14.48
CA ILE A 215 4.50 15.26 14.51
C ILE A 215 3.58 15.57 13.34
N SER A 216 3.93 15.15 12.12
CA SER A 216 3.10 15.34 10.93
C SER A 216 1.73 14.66 11.08
N PHE A 217 1.70 13.42 11.55
CA PHE A 217 0.46 12.71 11.86
C PHE A 217 -0.39 13.48 12.89
N ALA A 218 0.22 13.92 14.00
CA ALA A 218 -0.48 14.67 15.04
C ALA A 218 -1.02 16.02 14.54
N VAL A 219 -0.24 16.75 13.73
CA VAL A 219 -0.67 18.02 13.13
C VAL A 219 -1.88 17.82 12.21
N PHE A 220 -1.81 16.88 11.27
CA PHE A 220 -2.93 16.63 10.35
C PHE A 220 -4.16 16.08 11.08
N THR A 221 -3.99 15.17 12.04
CA THR A 221 -5.09 14.68 12.88
C THR A 221 -5.68 15.82 13.73
N GLY A 222 -4.82 16.69 14.28
CA GLY A 222 -5.24 17.88 15.04
C GLY A 222 -6.04 18.86 14.19
N ILE A 223 -5.66 19.09 12.93
CA ILE A 223 -6.47 19.89 11.99
C ILE A 223 -7.84 19.24 11.81
N GLY A 224 -7.90 17.92 11.62
CA GLY A 224 -9.14 17.17 11.56
C GLY A 224 -9.99 17.33 12.81
N ALA A 225 -9.36 17.26 13.99
CA ALA A 225 -10.03 17.41 15.27
C ALA A 225 -10.57 18.84 15.50
N VAL A 226 -9.85 19.88 15.08
CA VAL A 226 -10.32 21.26 15.19
C VAL A 226 -11.52 21.54 14.28
N LEU A 227 -11.50 21.03 13.06
CA LEU A 227 -12.53 21.33 12.06
C LEU A 227 -13.74 20.37 12.13
N LEU A 228 -13.52 19.12 12.54
CA LEU A 228 -14.53 18.06 12.58
C LEU A 228 -14.40 17.26 13.89
N PHE A 229 -14.55 17.96 15.05
CA PHE A 229 -14.34 17.36 16.37
C PHE A 229 -15.25 16.16 16.66
N PRO A 230 -16.58 16.23 16.47
CA PRO A 230 -17.47 15.10 16.73
C PRO A 230 -17.10 13.87 15.89
N GLN A 231 -16.79 14.06 14.60
CA GLN A 231 -16.40 12.99 13.70
C GLN A 231 -15.04 12.39 14.08
N THR A 232 -14.12 13.20 14.61
CA THR A 232 -12.83 12.73 15.10
C THR A 232 -13.00 11.82 16.30
N VAL A 233 -13.87 12.18 17.23
CA VAL A 233 -14.21 11.34 18.39
C VAL A 233 -14.87 10.03 17.94
N VAL A 234 -15.82 10.08 17.00
CA VAL A 234 -16.50 8.90 16.45
C VAL A 234 -15.50 7.97 15.77
N PHE A 235 -14.60 8.52 14.93
CA PHE A 235 -13.60 7.71 14.22
C PHE A 235 -12.66 6.98 15.19
N PHE A 236 -12.00 7.70 16.08
CA PHE A 236 -11.01 7.11 16.98
C PHE A 236 -11.66 6.25 18.08
N GLY A 237 -12.87 6.59 18.53
CA GLY A 237 -13.67 5.75 19.44
C GLY A 237 -14.10 4.44 18.78
N GLY A 238 -14.43 4.46 17.49
CA GLY A 238 -14.82 3.26 16.72
C GLY A 238 -13.68 2.25 16.53
N LEU A 239 -12.42 2.68 16.60
CA LEU A 239 -11.27 1.76 16.48
C LEU A 239 -11.22 0.71 17.60
N SER A 240 -11.73 1.02 18.79
CA SER A 240 -11.80 0.11 19.93
C SER A 240 -13.10 -0.68 19.99
N GLY A 241 -14.18 -0.21 19.37
CA GLY A 241 -15.53 -0.81 19.46
C GLY A 241 -15.91 -1.79 18.34
N GLY A 242 -15.07 -1.95 17.33
CA GLY A 242 -15.40 -2.70 16.11
C GLY A 242 -16.33 -1.90 15.19
N ASP A 243 -15.78 -1.33 14.14
CA ASP A 243 -16.56 -0.53 13.17
C ASP A 243 -17.45 -1.43 12.32
N THR A 244 -18.76 -1.37 12.52
CA THR A 244 -19.76 -2.15 11.78
C THR A 244 -20.02 -1.62 10.36
N ARG A 245 -19.47 -0.47 9.99
CA ARG A 245 -19.59 0.13 8.65
C ARG A 245 -18.74 -0.57 7.59
N THR A 246 -17.86 -1.47 7.99
CA THR A 246 -17.02 -2.25 7.08
C THR A 246 -17.63 -3.61 6.81
N ALA A 247 -17.29 -4.22 5.68
CA ALA A 247 -17.69 -5.60 5.42
C ALA A 247 -17.06 -6.57 6.43
N SER A 248 -17.72 -7.72 6.64
CA SER A 248 -17.27 -8.75 7.58
C SER A 248 -15.82 -9.16 7.34
N PRO A 249 -14.98 -9.28 8.38
CA PRO A 249 -13.63 -9.83 8.26
C PRO A 249 -13.58 -11.23 7.64
N LEU A 250 -14.67 -12.00 7.71
CA LEU A 250 -14.83 -13.33 7.11
C LEU A 250 -14.74 -13.31 5.58
N TYR A 251 -15.16 -12.20 4.95
CA TYR A 251 -15.27 -12.09 3.50
C TYR A 251 -13.98 -12.50 2.78
N THR A 252 -14.10 -13.31 1.73
CA THR A 252 -12.97 -13.86 0.95
C THR A 252 -12.00 -12.79 0.42
N GLY A 253 -12.50 -11.60 0.10
CA GLY A 253 -11.68 -10.46 -0.33
C GLY A 253 -10.81 -9.88 0.79
N ASN A 254 -11.07 -10.22 2.08
CA ASN A 254 -10.18 -9.86 3.17
C ASN A 254 -9.00 -10.82 3.24
N GLN A 255 -7.88 -10.39 2.75
CA GLN A 255 -6.63 -11.16 2.69
C GLN A 255 -5.68 -10.85 3.88
N SER A 256 -6.23 -10.35 5.01
CA SER A 256 -5.49 -10.18 6.26
C SER A 256 -5.39 -11.49 7.06
N LEU A 257 -4.50 -11.52 8.06
CA LEU A 257 -4.43 -12.64 9.00
C LEU A 257 -5.76 -12.85 9.76
N LEU A 258 -6.40 -11.77 10.20
CA LEU A 258 -7.69 -11.87 10.87
C LEU A 258 -8.75 -12.53 9.96
N GLY A 259 -8.73 -12.22 8.65
CA GLY A 259 -9.59 -12.89 7.68
C GLY A 259 -9.32 -14.39 7.59
N VAL A 260 -8.06 -14.82 7.63
CA VAL A 260 -7.68 -16.24 7.69
C VAL A 260 -8.23 -16.90 8.95
N PHE A 261 -8.01 -16.29 10.13
CA PHE A 261 -8.53 -16.82 11.40
C PHE A 261 -10.05 -16.98 11.39
N PHE A 262 -10.78 -16.03 10.80
CA PHE A 262 -12.25 -16.10 10.73
C PHE A 262 -12.75 -17.16 9.75
N ARG A 263 -12.02 -17.43 8.65
CA ARG A 263 -12.38 -18.49 7.68
C ARG A 263 -12.06 -19.88 8.19
N LEU A 264 -10.97 -20.04 8.96
CA LEU A 264 -10.56 -21.32 9.52
C LEU A 264 -11.23 -21.65 10.87
N GLY A 265 -11.68 -20.63 11.59
CA GLY A 265 -12.31 -20.76 12.90
C GLY A 265 -13.74 -20.21 12.92
N ASP A 266 -14.04 -19.47 13.96
CA ASP A 266 -15.32 -18.79 14.16
C ASP A 266 -15.15 -17.26 14.22
N SER A 267 -16.24 -16.51 14.40
CA SER A 267 -16.20 -15.07 14.61
C SER A 267 -16.27 -14.68 16.10
N SER A 268 -15.77 -15.54 16.98
CA SER A 268 -15.77 -15.30 18.41
C SER A 268 -14.78 -14.20 18.80
N ARG A 269 -14.97 -13.65 20.00
CA ARG A 269 -14.02 -12.71 20.60
C ARG A 269 -12.64 -13.36 20.78
N THR A 270 -12.58 -14.64 21.11
CA THR A 270 -11.32 -15.38 21.27
C THR A 270 -10.56 -15.45 19.94
N THR A 271 -11.21 -15.85 18.85
CA THR A 271 -10.61 -15.89 17.51
C THR A 271 -10.15 -14.50 17.09
N THR A 272 -10.93 -13.46 17.36
CA THR A 272 -10.54 -12.06 17.09
C THR A 272 -9.28 -11.68 17.84
N LEU A 273 -9.21 -11.92 19.16
CA LEU A 273 -8.06 -11.57 19.98
C LEU A 273 -6.80 -12.35 19.58
N LEU A 274 -6.93 -13.65 19.30
CA LEU A 274 -5.83 -14.48 18.80
C LEU A 274 -5.32 -13.98 17.45
N GLY A 275 -6.22 -13.72 16.50
CA GLY A 275 -5.86 -13.19 15.20
C GLY A 275 -5.13 -11.84 15.29
N LEU A 276 -5.61 -10.94 16.13
CA LEU A 276 -4.97 -9.64 16.36
C LEU A 276 -3.62 -9.78 17.08
N ALA A 277 -3.49 -10.70 18.05
CA ALA A 277 -2.22 -10.96 18.73
C ALA A 277 -1.16 -11.50 17.76
N VAL A 278 -1.52 -12.48 16.91
CA VAL A 278 -0.63 -13.01 15.88
C VAL A 278 -0.26 -11.90 14.87
N ALA A 279 -1.21 -11.07 14.47
CA ALA A 279 -0.99 -9.94 13.58
C ALA A 279 0.00 -8.94 14.18
N ALA A 280 -0.12 -8.62 15.48
CA ALA A 280 0.79 -7.73 16.20
C ALA A 280 2.22 -8.30 16.26
N VAL A 281 2.37 -9.59 16.57
CA VAL A 281 3.67 -10.27 16.55
C VAL A 281 4.29 -10.22 15.16
N LEU A 282 3.50 -10.51 14.12
CA LEU A 282 3.97 -10.45 12.74
C LEU A 282 4.35 -9.03 12.32
N ALA A 283 3.64 -8.00 12.80
CA ALA A 283 3.96 -6.60 12.53
C ALA A 283 5.34 -6.23 13.06
N VAL A 284 5.65 -6.63 14.29
CA VAL A 284 6.98 -6.41 14.90
C VAL A 284 8.04 -7.21 14.14
N LEU A 285 7.81 -8.49 13.90
CA LEU A 285 8.74 -9.36 13.18
C LEU A 285 9.05 -8.85 11.79
N GLY A 286 8.03 -8.47 11.02
CA GLY A 286 8.19 -7.91 9.68
C GLY A 286 9.01 -6.62 9.65
N CYS A 287 8.81 -5.74 10.64
CA CYS A 287 9.63 -4.53 10.77
C CYS A 287 11.09 -4.84 11.12
N LEU A 288 11.36 -5.84 11.99
CA LEU A 288 12.72 -6.27 12.32
C LEU A 288 13.43 -6.89 11.12
N ILE A 289 12.75 -7.77 10.37
CA ILE A 289 13.24 -8.35 9.13
C ILE A 289 13.57 -7.22 8.13
N ALA A 290 12.62 -6.33 7.88
CA ALA A 290 12.81 -5.21 6.96
C ALA A 290 13.99 -4.32 7.36
N ALA A 291 14.18 -4.06 8.66
CA ALA A 291 15.30 -3.28 9.16
C ALA A 291 16.66 -3.95 8.89
N SER A 292 16.74 -5.28 8.96
CA SER A 292 17.94 -6.02 8.57
C SER A 292 18.24 -5.87 7.07
N TRP A 293 17.25 -6.06 6.21
CA TRP A 293 17.41 -5.91 4.76
C TRP A 293 17.74 -4.48 4.35
N TRP A 294 17.19 -3.48 5.06
CA TRP A 294 17.58 -2.08 4.87
C TRP A 294 19.06 -1.84 5.15
N ARG A 295 19.61 -2.42 6.22
CA ARG A 295 21.05 -2.33 6.55
C ARG A 295 21.93 -3.02 5.52
N ASN A 296 21.44 -4.10 4.89
CA ASN A 296 22.10 -4.81 3.80
C ASN A 296 21.94 -4.10 2.44
N ASN A 297 21.48 -2.85 2.44
CA ASN A 297 21.26 -2.02 1.25
C ASN A 297 20.15 -2.48 0.29
N GLU A 298 19.37 -3.52 0.63
CA GLU A 298 18.19 -3.97 -0.12
C GLU A 298 16.95 -3.15 0.28
N LYS A 299 17.00 -1.84 0.03
CA LYS A 299 16.03 -0.86 0.54
C LYS A 299 14.63 -1.06 -0.05
N VAL A 300 14.54 -1.41 -1.34
CA VAL A 300 13.26 -1.67 -2.01
C VAL A 300 12.59 -2.91 -1.40
N PHE A 301 13.37 -3.97 -1.16
CA PHE A 301 12.87 -5.18 -0.52
C PHE A 301 12.41 -4.91 0.91
N ALA A 302 13.18 -4.13 1.68
CA ALA A 302 12.78 -3.72 3.03
C ALA A 302 11.43 -2.97 3.04
N VAL A 303 11.23 -2.01 2.14
CA VAL A 303 9.96 -1.29 2.00
C VAL A 303 8.82 -2.23 1.59
N ALA A 304 9.09 -3.18 0.68
CA ALA A 304 8.12 -4.18 0.26
C ALA A 304 7.70 -5.11 1.41
N ILE A 305 8.65 -5.54 2.25
CA ILE A 305 8.38 -6.35 3.45
C ILE A 305 7.47 -5.60 4.43
N VAL A 306 7.76 -4.32 4.74
CA VAL A 306 6.88 -3.54 5.63
C VAL A 306 5.49 -3.40 5.01
N GLY A 307 5.40 -3.12 3.71
CA GLY A 307 4.13 -3.00 3.00
C GLY A 307 3.31 -4.30 3.03
N LEU A 308 3.94 -5.45 2.76
CA LEU A 308 3.32 -6.78 2.91
C LEU A 308 2.85 -6.99 4.35
N THR A 309 3.71 -6.72 5.32
CA THR A 309 3.41 -6.85 6.76
C THR A 309 2.22 -5.98 7.15
N THR A 310 2.14 -4.75 6.65
CA THR A 310 0.99 -3.85 6.87
C THR A 310 -0.32 -4.48 6.40
N CYS A 311 -0.32 -5.12 5.23
CA CYS A 311 -1.51 -5.79 4.71
C CYS A 311 -1.89 -7.03 5.54
N LEU A 312 -0.91 -7.85 5.93
CA LEU A 312 -1.17 -9.04 6.73
C LEU A 312 -1.65 -8.72 8.15
N ALA A 313 -1.08 -7.69 8.77
CA ALA A 313 -1.35 -7.32 10.16
C ALA A 313 -2.60 -6.43 10.33
N SER A 314 -3.06 -5.76 9.29
CA SER A 314 -4.31 -4.98 9.36
C SER A 314 -5.51 -5.89 9.62
N PRO A 315 -6.50 -5.48 10.43
CA PRO A 315 -7.73 -6.26 10.61
C PRO A 315 -8.50 -6.51 9.30
N LEU A 316 -8.44 -5.55 8.39
CA LEU A 316 -9.06 -5.61 7.07
C LEU A 316 -8.04 -5.25 6.00
N SER A 317 -7.81 -6.16 5.07
CA SER A 317 -6.95 -5.94 3.90
C SER A 317 -7.60 -6.51 2.65
N TRP A 318 -8.30 -5.64 1.95
CA TRP A 318 -8.87 -5.97 0.65
C TRP A 318 -7.77 -6.20 -0.38
N THR A 319 -8.08 -6.88 -1.46
CA THR A 319 -7.11 -7.15 -2.54
C THR A 319 -6.44 -5.87 -3.04
N HIS A 320 -7.19 -4.80 -3.21
CA HIS A 320 -6.66 -3.49 -3.61
C HIS A 320 -5.81 -2.76 -2.55
N HIS A 321 -5.68 -3.27 -1.32
CA HIS A 321 -4.69 -2.78 -0.36
C HIS A 321 -3.28 -3.29 -0.66
N TYR A 322 -3.17 -4.39 -1.40
CA TYR A 322 -1.90 -5.03 -1.76
C TYR A 322 -1.13 -4.30 -2.87
N VAL A 323 -1.29 -2.98 -3.00
CA VAL A 323 -0.49 -2.12 -3.91
C VAL A 323 1.02 -2.27 -3.69
N TRP A 324 1.44 -2.72 -2.50
CA TRP A 324 2.83 -3.04 -2.16
C TRP A 324 3.44 -4.16 -3.00
N ILE A 325 2.63 -4.81 -3.84
CA ILE A 325 3.08 -5.72 -4.88
C ILE A 325 4.05 -5.05 -5.87
N LEU A 326 3.95 -3.73 -6.08
CA LEU A 326 4.86 -3.01 -6.98
C LEU A 326 6.30 -2.99 -6.45
N PRO A 327 6.60 -2.51 -5.22
CA PRO A 327 7.94 -2.65 -4.67
C PRO A 327 8.36 -4.11 -4.52
N MET A 328 7.45 -5.06 -4.18
CA MET A 328 7.80 -6.48 -4.09
C MET A 328 8.18 -7.06 -5.44
N GLY A 329 7.42 -6.81 -6.50
CA GLY A 329 7.73 -7.26 -7.86
C GLY A 329 9.07 -6.74 -8.37
N MET A 330 9.44 -5.50 -8.01
CA MET A 330 10.76 -4.95 -8.32
C MET A 330 11.88 -5.59 -7.48
N ALA A 331 11.60 -5.84 -6.19
CA ALA A 331 12.59 -6.39 -5.26
C ALA A 331 12.97 -7.85 -5.57
N VAL A 332 12.01 -8.69 -5.99
CA VAL A 332 12.31 -10.10 -6.34
C VAL A 332 13.20 -10.23 -7.58
N LEU A 333 13.39 -9.16 -8.33
CA LEU A 333 14.35 -9.11 -9.44
C LEU A 333 15.78 -8.76 -8.97
N SER A 334 15.95 -8.29 -7.72
CA SER A 334 17.27 -7.94 -7.18
C SER A 334 18.12 -9.18 -6.92
N PRO A 335 19.38 -9.24 -7.39
CA PRO A 335 20.29 -10.33 -7.08
C PRO A 335 20.70 -10.37 -5.59
N GLY A 336 20.57 -9.27 -4.86
CA GLY A 336 20.85 -9.19 -3.42
C GLY A 336 19.79 -9.89 -2.54
N VAL A 337 18.62 -10.21 -3.10
CA VAL A 337 17.60 -11.01 -2.42
C VAL A 337 17.88 -12.50 -2.63
N PRO A 338 17.86 -13.35 -1.59
CA PRO A 338 18.13 -14.79 -1.69
C PRO A 338 17.22 -15.49 -2.71
N ARG A 339 17.74 -16.46 -3.43
CA ARG A 339 16.99 -17.17 -4.48
C ARG A 339 15.65 -17.71 -3.98
N TRP A 340 15.63 -18.39 -2.85
CA TRP A 340 14.39 -18.94 -2.28
C TRP A 340 13.35 -17.83 -1.99
N ALA A 341 13.78 -16.69 -1.44
CA ALA A 341 12.90 -15.57 -1.14
C ALA A 341 12.38 -14.89 -2.43
N ARG A 342 13.19 -14.88 -3.50
CA ARG A 342 12.76 -14.42 -4.84
C ARG A 342 11.71 -15.36 -5.43
N TYR A 343 11.85 -16.68 -5.26
CA TYR A 343 10.84 -17.64 -5.72
C TYR A 343 9.53 -17.52 -4.92
N VAL A 344 9.59 -17.52 -3.58
CA VAL A 344 8.40 -17.41 -2.74
C VAL A 344 7.73 -16.05 -2.95
N GLY A 345 8.50 -14.95 -2.97
CA GLY A 345 7.99 -13.61 -3.27
C GLY A 345 7.40 -13.50 -4.68
N GLY A 346 8.03 -14.14 -5.67
CA GLY A 346 7.52 -14.21 -7.04
C GLY A 346 6.19 -14.97 -7.14
N LEU A 347 6.08 -16.12 -6.48
CA LEU A 347 4.83 -16.88 -6.38
C LEU A 347 3.73 -16.05 -5.71
N TRP A 348 4.08 -15.35 -4.63
CA TRP A 348 3.15 -14.45 -3.96
C TRP A 348 2.68 -13.33 -4.91
N VAL A 349 3.59 -12.71 -5.67
CA VAL A 349 3.25 -11.68 -6.67
C VAL A 349 2.29 -12.24 -7.72
N ILE A 350 2.58 -13.42 -8.29
CA ILE A 350 1.73 -14.07 -9.29
C ILE A 350 0.33 -14.36 -8.71
N TRP A 351 0.27 -14.90 -7.49
CA TRP A 351 -0.98 -15.22 -6.82
C TRP A 351 -1.85 -13.98 -6.58
N VAL A 352 -1.24 -12.92 -6.07
CA VAL A 352 -1.95 -11.66 -5.81
C VAL A 352 -2.40 -10.98 -7.12
N CYS A 353 -1.58 -11.05 -8.18
CA CYS A 353 -1.98 -10.56 -9.51
C CYS A 353 -3.19 -11.31 -10.07
N ALA A 354 -3.27 -12.62 -9.87
CA ALA A 354 -4.35 -13.45 -10.40
C ALA A 354 -5.68 -13.28 -9.64
N CYS A 355 -5.62 -12.86 -8.38
CA CYS A 355 -6.79 -12.68 -7.50
C CYS A 355 -7.76 -13.87 -7.50
N LEU A 356 -7.22 -15.09 -7.56
CA LEU A 356 -7.99 -16.33 -7.70
C LEU A 356 -9.13 -16.48 -6.67
N PRO A 357 -8.96 -16.12 -5.38
CA PRO A 357 -10.03 -16.28 -4.40
C PRO A 357 -11.36 -15.65 -4.83
N LEU A 358 -11.33 -14.42 -5.32
CA LEU A 358 -12.54 -13.72 -5.77
C LEU A 358 -12.98 -14.11 -7.19
N ALA A 359 -12.10 -14.73 -7.96
CA ALA A 359 -12.42 -15.16 -9.32
C ALA A 359 -13.17 -16.49 -9.35
N VAL A 360 -12.86 -17.43 -8.43
CA VAL A 360 -13.31 -18.82 -8.51
C VAL A 360 -14.15 -19.30 -7.32
N LEU A 361 -14.08 -18.61 -6.16
CA LEU A 361 -14.81 -19.02 -4.97
C LEU A 361 -16.16 -18.31 -4.85
N PRO A 362 -17.19 -18.98 -4.31
CA PRO A 362 -18.40 -18.30 -3.86
C PRO A 362 -18.07 -17.44 -2.65
N TYR A 363 -18.53 -16.20 -2.61
CA TYR A 363 -18.24 -15.28 -1.52
C TYR A 363 -19.47 -14.49 -1.08
N ALA A 364 -19.36 -13.85 0.09
CA ALA A 364 -20.42 -13.10 0.76
C ALA A 364 -21.56 -13.98 1.32
N GLY A 365 -22.35 -13.40 2.21
CA GLY A 365 -23.48 -14.10 2.85
C GLY A 365 -23.06 -15.25 3.78
N GLY A 366 -21.81 -15.29 4.24
CA GLY A 366 -21.30 -16.33 5.14
C GLY A 366 -20.94 -17.64 4.46
N ARG A 367 -20.93 -17.68 3.13
CA ARG A 367 -20.56 -18.88 2.34
C ARG A 367 -19.14 -19.36 2.63
N GLU A 368 -18.27 -18.45 3.04
CA GLU A 368 -16.88 -18.72 3.41
C GLU A 368 -16.73 -19.73 4.55
N ARG A 369 -17.76 -19.90 5.40
CA ARG A 369 -17.79 -20.92 6.47
C ARG A 369 -18.01 -22.33 5.95
N GLN A 370 -18.50 -22.47 4.73
CA GLN A 370 -18.81 -23.75 4.10
C GLN A 370 -17.71 -24.21 3.15
N PHE A 371 -16.57 -23.50 3.12
CA PHE A 371 -15.45 -23.83 2.25
C PHE A 371 -14.88 -25.21 2.61
N ASP A 372 -14.76 -26.07 1.61
CA ASP A 372 -14.01 -27.32 1.69
C ASP A 372 -12.49 -27.03 1.77
N PHE A 373 -11.70 -28.09 1.91
CA PHE A 373 -10.25 -27.97 2.05
C PHE A 373 -9.59 -27.23 0.88
N LEU A 374 -9.99 -27.50 -0.37
CA LEU A 374 -9.42 -26.84 -1.55
C LEU A 374 -9.82 -25.37 -1.62
N GLN A 375 -11.07 -25.07 -1.31
CA GLN A 375 -11.56 -23.69 -1.24
C GLN A 375 -10.87 -22.90 -0.13
N GLN A 376 -10.63 -23.50 1.04
CA GLN A 376 -9.85 -22.88 2.13
C GLN A 376 -8.41 -22.64 1.70
N LEU A 377 -7.79 -23.58 0.99
CA LEU A 377 -6.45 -23.42 0.45
C LEU A 377 -6.40 -22.23 -0.51
N VAL A 378 -7.30 -22.18 -1.48
CA VAL A 378 -7.37 -21.06 -2.44
C VAL A 378 -7.67 -19.74 -1.74
N ALA A 379 -8.61 -19.70 -0.80
CA ALA A 379 -8.98 -18.47 -0.09
C ALA A 379 -7.81 -17.85 0.70
N ASN A 380 -6.94 -18.70 1.27
CA ASN A 380 -5.94 -18.30 2.25
C ASN A 380 -4.50 -18.32 1.72
N LEU A 381 -4.25 -18.79 0.49
CA LEU A 381 -2.89 -18.99 -0.04
C LEU A 381 -2.09 -17.67 -0.14
N GLY A 382 -2.74 -16.57 -0.48
CA GLY A 382 -2.07 -15.25 -0.55
C GLY A 382 -1.45 -14.84 0.80
N PRO A 383 -2.23 -14.73 1.87
CA PRO A 383 -1.70 -14.50 3.22
C PRO A 383 -0.68 -15.55 3.66
N THR A 384 -0.92 -16.84 3.37
CA THR A 384 -0.02 -17.93 3.73
C THR A 384 1.36 -17.80 3.08
N LEU A 385 1.44 -17.51 1.78
CA LEU A 385 2.70 -17.26 1.09
C LEU A 385 3.44 -16.03 1.68
N GLY A 386 2.69 -14.98 2.03
CA GLY A 386 3.25 -13.82 2.72
C GLY A 386 3.87 -14.19 4.08
N VAL A 387 3.18 -15.00 4.88
CA VAL A 387 3.70 -15.48 6.17
C VAL A 387 4.91 -16.39 5.97
N ILE A 388 4.86 -17.33 5.02
CA ILE A 388 6.01 -18.20 4.69
C ILE A 388 7.24 -17.37 4.32
N LEU A 389 7.07 -16.33 3.51
CA LEU A 389 8.17 -15.42 3.18
C LEU A 389 8.76 -14.76 4.43
N LEU A 390 7.92 -14.19 5.31
CA LEU A 390 8.38 -13.51 6.52
C LEU A 390 9.04 -14.48 7.50
N VAL A 391 8.45 -15.65 7.75
CA VAL A 391 9.03 -16.66 8.65
C VAL A 391 10.35 -17.20 8.10
N GLY A 392 10.44 -17.48 6.81
CA GLY A 392 11.68 -17.92 6.17
C GLY A 392 12.79 -16.88 6.26
N LEU A 393 12.45 -15.59 6.07
CA LEU A 393 13.41 -14.49 6.23
C LEU A 393 13.86 -14.34 7.70
N ALA A 394 12.95 -14.48 8.67
CA ALA A 394 13.29 -14.47 10.09
C ALA A 394 14.25 -15.62 10.43
N TRP A 395 13.94 -16.83 9.97
CA TRP A 395 14.81 -18.00 10.14
C TRP A 395 16.23 -17.77 9.59
N GLN A 396 16.31 -17.25 8.36
CA GLN A 396 17.60 -16.94 7.75
C GLN A 396 18.42 -15.95 8.59
N LEU A 397 17.79 -14.93 9.20
CA LEU A 397 18.48 -13.99 10.07
C LEU A 397 19.04 -14.68 11.31
N VAL A 398 18.27 -15.57 11.95
CA VAL A 398 18.73 -16.33 13.14
C VAL A 398 19.89 -17.24 12.80
N VAL A 399 19.86 -17.93 11.66
CA VAL A 399 20.93 -18.83 11.26
C VAL A 399 22.21 -18.05 10.90
N SER A 400 22.08 -16.94 10.16
CA SER A 400 23.25 -16.14 9.76
C SER A 400 23.96 -15.48 10.95
N THR A 401 23.24 -15.12 12.02
CA THR A 401 23.86 -14.57 13.24
C THR A 401 24.62 -15.63 14.05
N ARG A 402 24.25 -16.91 13.96
CA ARG A 402 24.93 -18.02 14.65
C ARG A 402 26.22 -18.47 13.98
N VAL A 403 26.41 -18.17 12.69
CA VAL A 403 27.55 -18.64 11.88
C VAL A 403 28.73 -17.63 11.89
N GLN A 404 28.59 -16.44 12.45
CA GLN A 404 29.75 -15.55 12.63
C GLN A 404 30.68 -16.11 13.70
N PRO A 405 31.94 -16.50 13.37
CA PRO A 405 32.88 -16.94 14.37
C PRO A 405 33.13 -15.82 15.39
N ILE A 406 33.14 -16.18 16.67
CA ILE A 406 33.64 -15.30 17.71
C ILE A 406 35.06 -14.88 17.31
N PRO A 407 35.36 -13.54 17.21
CA PRO A 407 36.73 -13.13 16.96
C PRO A 407 37.59 -13.73 18.06
N THR A 408 38.46 -14.67 17.71
CA THR A 408 39.50 -15.13 18.63
C THR A 408 40.36 -13.92 18.89
N THR A 409 40.21 -13.34 20.11
CA THR A 409 41.14 -12.37 20.64
C THR A 409 42.48 -13.08 20.78
N GLY A 410 43.34 -12.91 19.76
CA GLY A 410 44.71 -13.28 19.84
C GLY A 410 45.37 -12.41 20.91
N HIS A 411 45.71 -13.00 22.03
CA HIS A 411 46.64 -12.37 22.95
C HIS A 411 48.02 -12.38 22.29
N PRO A 412 48.82 -11.28 22.43
CA PRO A 412 50.17 -11.18 21.94
C PRO A 412 51.12 -12.12 22.63
#